data_08dbe208978c779b1940c0a39bb9d8e5
#
_entry.id   08dbe208978c779b1940c0a39bb9d8e5
#
_cell.length_a   1.000
_cell.length_b   1.000
_cell.length_c   1.000
_cell.angle_alpha   90.00
_cell.angle_beta   90.00
_cell.angle_gamma   90.00
#
_symmetry.space_group_name_H-M   'P 1'
#
loop_
_entity.id
_entity.type
_entity.pdbx_description
1 polymer ?
#
loop_
_entity_poly.entity_id
_entity_poly.type
_entity_poly.pdbx_seq_one_letter_code
_entity_poly.pdbx_strand_id
1 'polypeptide(L)'
;MMRLMEVLLHGGSQLAGWRTAQIHQSIQAAFGLSAEAYNLTQLRYDLRKMKGHGLLERDGRQYCYRLTEKGKRVAAMFVLFNQRICGQLANSLFHHRPEKTSNPPAKIEVAYHKADAAIQKLVDLIAA
;
A
#
# COMPACT_ATOMS: atom_id res chain seq x y z
N MET A 1 -6.82 -1.49 6.08
CA MET A 1 -5.85 -2.61 6.01
C MET A 1 -4.59 -2.28 5.23
N MET A 2 -4.65 -1.74 4.00
CA MET A 2 -3.46 -1.45 3.17
C MET A 2 -2.50 -0.46 3.84
N ARG A 3 -3.02 0.66 4.34
CA ARG A 3 -2.25 1.66 5.12
C ARG A 3 -1.56 1.06 6.36
N LEU A 4 -2.23 0.13 7.02
CA LEU A 4 -1.67 -0.58 8.17
C LEU A 4 -0.51 -1.51 7.75
N MET A 5 -0.65 -2.24 6.63
CA MET A 5 0.41 -3.08 6.08
C MET A 5 1.64 -2.26 5.69
N GLU A 6 1.44 -1.10 5.07
CA GLU A 6 2.50 -0.18 4.65
C GLU A 6 3.29 0.35 5.87
N VAL A 7 2.60 0.84 6.89
CA VAL A 7 3.25 1.31 8.12
C VAL A 7 4.02 0.19 8.82
N LEU A 8 3.42 -0.98 8.96
CA LEU A 8 4.06 -2.13 9.62
C LEU A 8 5.26 -2.67 8.84
N LEU A 9 5.23 -2.58 7.51
CA LEU A 9 6.33 -3.01 6.66
C LEU A 9 7.52 -2.04 6.74
N HIS A 10 7.28 -0.73 6.65
CA HIS A 10 8.33 0.29 6.72
C HIS A 10 8.93 0.44 8.10
N GLY A 11 8.17 0.15 9.13
CA GLY A 11 8.65 0.15 10.50
C GLY A 11 9.32 -1.14 10.96
N GLY A 12 9.68 -2.03 10.03
CA GLY A 12 10.28 -3.34 10.31
C GLY A 12 11.60 -3.33 11.08
N SER A 13 12.21 -2.16 11.32
CA SER A 13 13.36 -1.97 12.18
C SER A 13 13.04 -2.00 13.69
N GLN A 14 11.78 -2.03 14.09
CA GLN A 14 11.40 -2.12 15.49
C GLN A 14 11.46 -3.59 15.96
N LEU A 15 12.62 -3.99 16.44
CA LEU A 15 12.86 -5.32 17.02
C LEU A 15 11.89 -5.66 18.17
N ALA A 16 11.43 -4.66 18.91
CA ALA A 16 10.48 -4.80 20.01
C ALA A 16 9.01 -4.98 19.60
N GLY A 17 8.67 -4.80 18.31
CA GLY A 17 7.29 -4.79 17.83
C GLY A 17 6.58 -3.44 18.02
N TRP A 18 5.33 -3.38 17.60
CA TRP A 18 4.53 -2.15 17.55
C TRP A 18 3.42 -2.13 18.59
N ARG A 19 3.34 -1.07 19.37
CA ARG A 19 2.18 -0.82 20.23
C ARG A 19 1.04 -0.20 19.43
N THR A 20 -0.21 -0.46 19.82
CA THR A 20 -1.40 0.08 19.13
C THR A 20 -1.37 1.60 18.97
N ALA A 21 -0.93 2.33 20.01
CA ALA A 21 -0.81 3.80 19.95
C ALA A 21 0.21 4.26 18.90
N GLN A 22 1.37 3.61 18.84
CA GLN A 22 2.41 3.91 17.85
C GLN A 22 1.93 3.68 16.43
N ILE A 23 1.27 2.53 16.19
CA ILE A 23 0.67 2.23 14.88
C ILE A 23 -0.34 3.30 14.48
N HIS A 24 -1.21 3.71 15.41
CA HIS A 24 -2.22 4.74 15.15
C HIS A 24 -1.61 6.07 14.75
N GLN A 25 -0.64 6.56 15.54
CA GLN A 25 0.10 7.78 15.24
C GLN A 25 0.84 7.72 13.90
N SER A 26 1.52 6.59 13.64
CA SER A 26 2.24 6.40 12.38
C SER A 26 1.32 6.41 11.16
N ILE A 27 0.12 5.81 11.25
CA ILE A 27 -0.86 5.84 10.17
C ILE A 27 -1.38 7.28 9.95
N GLN A 28 -1.70 7.98 11.02
CA GLN A 28 -2.15 9.38 10.92
C GLN A 28 -1.09 10.28 10.30
N ALA A 29 0.16 10.17 10.76
CA ALA A 29 1.28 10.95 10.25
C ALA A 29 1.60 10.61 8.78
N ALA A 30 1.67 9.32 8.42
CA ALA A 30 2.05 8.88 7.08
C ALA A 30 0.99 9.21 6.01
N PHE A 31 -0.29 9.24 6.37
CA PHE A 31 -1.39 9.46 5.43
C PHE A 31 -2.15 10.78 5.64
N GLY A 32 -1.69 11.64 6.53
CA GLY A 32 -2.33 12.93 6.82
C GLY A 32 -3.77 12.79 7.31
N LEU A 33 -4.08 11.73 8.08
CA LEU A 33 -5.44 11.43 8.50
C LEU A 33 -5.77 12.08 9.85
N SER A 34 -6.97 12.66 9.95
CA SER A 34 -7.50 13.10 11.24
C SER A 34 -7.89 11.91 12.12
N ALA A 35 -7.97 12.14 13.43
CA ALA A 35 -8.41 11.14 14.41
C ALA A 35 -9.86 10.66 14.15
N GLU A 36 -10.67 11.49 13.50
CA GLU A 36 -12.04 11.17 13.11
C GLU A 36 -12.07 10.27 11.88
N ALA A 37 -11.19 10.50 10.90
CA ALA A 37 -11.11 9.74 9.66
C ALA A 37 -10.58 8.31 9.87
N TYR A 38 -9.70 8.11 10.86
CA TYR A 38 -9.20 6.79 11.24
C TYR A 38 -9.05 6.70 12.76
N ASN A 39 -10.03 6.13 13.42
CA ASN A 39 -10.07 6.03 14.87
C ASN A 39 -9.47 4.73 15.41
N LEU A 40 -9.22 4.68 16.72
CA LEU A 40 -8.65 3.49 17.39
C LEU A 40 -9.53 2.24 17.27
N THR A 41 -10.84 2.39 17.12
CA THR A 41 -11.77 1.26 16.95
C THR A 41 -11.55 0.60 15.59
N GLN A 42 -11.41 1.39 14.54
CA GLN A 42 -11.06 0.89 13.20
C GLN A 42 -9.70 0.20 13.18
N LEU A 43 -8.69 0.81 13.83
CA LEU A 43 -7.38 0.19 13.94
C LEU A 43 -7.45 -1.18 14.66
N ARG A 44 -8.17 -1.25 15.79
CA ARG A 44 -8.33 -2.51 16.53
C ARG A 44 -9.06 -3.56 15.71
N TYR A 45 -10.04 -3.17 14.91
CA TYR A 45 -10.71 -4.06 13.98
C TYR A 45 -9.75 -4.60 12.92
N ASP A 46 -8.97 -3.73 12.28
CA ASP A 46 -7.99 -4.12 11.27
C ASP A 46 -6.90 -5.04 11.85
N LEU A 47 -6.38 -4.74 13.05
CA LEU A 47 -5.41 -5.60 13.74
C LEU A 47 -5.98 -6.99 14.06
N ARG A 48 -7.24 -7.06 14.52
CA ARG A 48 -7.93 -8.32 14.79
C ARG A 48 -8.09 -9.14 13.50
N LYS A 49 -8.49 -8.50 12.42
CA LYS A 49 -8.66 -9.14 11.11
C LYS A 49 -7.34 -9.68 10.57
N MET A 50 -6.27 -8.88 10.61
CA MET A 50 -4.93 -9.33 10.19
C MET A 50 -4.40 -10.47 11.05
N LYS A 51 -4.65 -10.45 12.37
CA LYS A 51 -4.31 -11.55 13.26
C LYS A 51 -5.09 -12.80 12.91
N GLY A 52 -6.40 -12.71 12.62
CA GLY A 52 -7.25 -13.83 12.20
C GLY A 52 -6.77 -14.52 10.92
N HIS A 53 -6.16 -13.75 10.01
CA HIS A 53 -5.55 -14.29 8.79
C HIS A 53 -4.09 -14.80 8.98
N GLY A 54 -3.57 -14.76 10.20
CA GLY A 54 -2.19 -15.17 10.52
C GLY A 54 -1.12 -14.23 9.94
N LEU A 55 -1.47 -12.96 9.65
CA LEU A 55 -0.53 -11.96 9.13
C LEU A 55 0.17 -11.19 10.24
N LEU A 56 -0.44 -11.15 11.42
CA LEU A 56 0.09 -10.53 12.62
C LEU A 56 0.09 -11.51 13.78
N GLU A 57 1.12 -11.42 14.58
CA GLU A 57 1.18 -12.00 15.91
C GLU A 57 1.17 -10.89 16.97
N ARG A 58 0.68 -11.22 18.16
CA ARG A 58 0.66 -10.32 19.30
C ARG A 58 1.41 -10.97 20.45
N ASP A 59 2.44 -10.30 20.95
CA ASP A 59 3.09 -10.67 22.18
C ASP A 59 2.16 -10.36 23.37
N GLY A 60 1.77 -11.42 24.09
CA GLY A 60 0.84 -11.31 25.22
C GLY A 60 1.39 -10.53 26.40
N ARG A 61 2.71 -10.53 26.61
CA ARG A 61 3.37 -9.86 27.73
C ARG A 61 3.53 -8.34 27.49
N GLN A 62 3.89 -7.96 26.26
CA GLN A 62 4.20 -6.56 25.94
C GLN A 62 3.09 -5.85 25.16
N TYR A 63 2.01 -6.53 24.81
CA TYR A 63 0.92 -6.00 23.97
C TYR A 63 1.41 -5.39 22.65
N CYS A 64 2.51 -5.95 22.12
CA CYS A 64 3.12 -5.52 20.86
C CYS A 64 2.68 -6.41 19.71
N TYR A 65 2.52 -5.82 18.53
CA TYR A 65 2.19 -6.51 17.29
C TYR A 65 3.43 -6.63 16.42
N ARG A 66 3.59 -7.78 15.77
CA ARG A 66 4.64 -8.05 14.78
C ARG A 66 4.03 -8.69 13.55
N LEU A 67 4.60 -8.39 12.39
CA LEU A 67 4.27 -9.14 11.17
C LEU A 67 4.88 -10.54 11.26
N THR A 68 4.08 -11.57 10.95
CA THR A 68 4.57 -12.92 10.72
C THR A 68 5.35 -12.97 9.40
N GLU A 69 6.10 -14.02 9.12
CA GLU A 69 6.76 -14.18 7.80
C GLU A 69 5.75 -14.17 6.66
N LYS A 70 4.58 -14.80 6.84
CA LYS A 70 3.46 -14.71 5.91
C LYS A 70 2.98 -13.26 5.78
N GLY A 71 2.86 -12.55 6.90
CA GLY A 71 2.44 -11.14 6.93
C GLY A 71 3.39 -10.22 6.19
N LYS A 72 4.70 -10.40 6.34
CA LYS A 72 5.72 -9.63 5.62
C LYS A 72 5.61 -9.83 4.11
N ARG A 73 5.50 -11.08 3.65
CA ARG A 73 5.34 -11.41 2.21
C ARG A 73 4.08 -10.80 1.63
N VAL A 74 2.95 -10.96 2.31
CA VAL A 74 1.66 -10.42 1.88
C VAL A 74 1.68 -8.89 1.87
N ALA A 75 2.20 -8.26 2.93
CA ALA A 75 2.31 -6.80 3.00
C ALA A 75 3.21 -6.25 1.88
N ALA A 76 4.38 -6.85 1.65
CA ALA A 76 5.29 -6.44 0.57
C ALA A 76 4.61 -6.57 -0.81
N MET A 77 3.91 -7.69 -1.06
CA MET A 77 3.18 -7.89 -2.31
C MET A 77 2.11 -6.81 -2.52
N PHE A 78 1.28 -6.54 -1.50
CA PHE A 78 0.22 -5.52 -1.62
C PHE A 78 0.76 -4.11 -1.77
N VAL A 79 1.80 -3.74 -1.01
CA VAL A 79 2.42 -2.41 -1.11
C VAL A 79 3.05 -2.22 -2.49
N LEU A 80 3.82 -3.19 -2.98
CA LEU A 80 4.43 -3.13 -4.30
C LEU A 80 3.38 -3.11 -5.42
N PHE A 81 2.32 -3.92 -5.32
CA PHE A 81 1.22 -3.92 -6.26
C PHE A 81 0.54 -2.55 -6.31
N ASN A 82 0.22 -1.98 -5.15
CA ASN A 82 -0.40 -0.66 -5.10
C ASN A 82 0.50 0.43 -5.68
N GLN A 83 1.78 0.46 -5.31
CA GLN A 83 2.72 1.48 -5.78
C GLN A 83 3.06 1.33 -7.26
N ARG A 84 3.31 0.11 -7.74
CA ARG A 84 3.79 -0.15 -9.10
C ARG A 84 2.68 -0.30 -10.14
N ILE A 85 1.51 -0.74 -9.74
CA ILE A 85 0.41 -1.01 -10.68
C ILE A 85 -0.73 -0.02 -10.47
N CYS A 86 -1.32 0.06 -9.27
CA CYS A 86 -2.46 0.93 -9.04
C CYS A 86 -2.12 2.42 -9.17
N GLY A 87 -0.93 2.85 -8.72
CA GLY A 87 -0.48 4.23 -8.87
C GLY A 87 -0.27 4.61 -10.34
N GLN A 88 0.33 3.72 -11.11
CA GLN A 88 0.54 3.90 -12.55
C GLN A 88 -0.77 3.91 -13.33
N LEU A 89 -1.69 2.98 -13.02
CA LEU A 89 -3.04 2.95 -13.60
C LEU A 89 -3.82 4.24 -13.33
N ALA A 90 -3.81 4.73 -12.10
CA ALA A 90 -4.49 5.96 -11.76
C ALA A 90 -3.92 7.17 -12.54
N ASN A 91 -2.59 7.26 -12.66
CA ASN A 91 -1.94 8.31 -13.44
C ASN A 91 -2.23 8.18 -14.94
N SER A 92 -2.21 6.97 -15.49
CA SER A 92 -2.51 6.69 -16.90
C SER A 92 -3.95 7.08 -17.26
N LEU A 93 -4.93 6.74 -16.43
CA LEU A 93 -6.34 7.04 -16.68
C LEU A 93 -6.68 8.55 -16.58
N PHE A 94 -5.95 9.32 -15.79
CA PHE A 94 -6.27 10.72 -15.51
C PHE A 94 -5.32 11.73 -16.15
N HIS A 95 -4.17 11.31 -16.65
CA HIS A 95 -3.12 12.20 -17.16
C HIS A 95 -2.68 11.82 -18.58
N HIS A 96 -3.62 11.61 -19.48
CA HIS A 96 -3.30 11.52 -20.90
C HIS A 96 -2.78 12.88 -21.40
N ARG A 97 -1.53 12.89 -21.83
CA ARG A 97 -0.95 14.06 -22.51
C ARG A 97 -1.69 14.25 -23.84
N PRO A 98 -2.13 15.48 -24.19
CA PRO A 98 -2.75 15.72 -25.47
C PRO A 98 -1.80 15.34 -26.61
N GLU A 99 -2.30 14.65 -27.63
CA GLU A 99 -1.53 14.06 -28.75
C GLU A 99 -0.73 15.07 -29.61
N LYS A 100 -0.83 16.38 -29.35
CA LYS A 100 -0.20 17.42 -30.16
C LYS A 100 0.92 18.14 -29.39
N THR A 101 2.04 17.47 -29.23
CA THR A 101 3.30 18.16 -28.92
C THR A 101 4.30 17.91 -30.07
N SER A 102 4.75 18.98 -30.72
CA SER A 102 5.62 18.98 -31.90
C SER A 102 7.08 18.54 -31.63
N ASN A 103 7.42 18.11 -30.44
CA ASN A 103 8.74 17.57 -30.10
C ASN A 103 8.74 16.05 -30.11
N PRO A 104 9.81 15.41 -30.63
CA PRO A 104 9.94 13.96 -30.59
C PRO A 104 9.88 13.47 -29.13
N PRO A 105 9.13 12.38 -28.85
CA PRO A 105 8.95 11.88 -27.49
C PRO A 105 10.30 11.44 -26.90
N ALA A 106 10.58 11.87 -25.67
CA ALA A 106 11.76 11.44 -24.94
C ALA A 106 11.75 9.90 -24.78
N LYS A 107 12.92 9.26 -24.72
CA LYS A 107 13.03 7.79 -24.56
C LYS A 107 12.20 7.27 -23.37
N ILE A 108 12.10 8.07 -22.31
CA ILE A 108 11.31 7.75 -21.14
C ILE A 108 9.79 7.77 -21.42
N GLU A 109 9.33 8.70 -22.28
CA GLU A 109 7.92 8.76 -22.69
C GLU A 109 7.54 7.55 -23.54
N VAL A 110 8.41 7.12 -24.45
CA VAL A 110 8.20 5.90 -25.25
C VAL A 110 8.09 4.66 -24.35
N ALA A 111 8.95 4.56 -23.32
CA ALA A 111 8.90 3.46 -22.35
C ALA A 111 7.61 3.51 -21.52
N TYR A 112 7.17 4.72 -21.13
CA TYR A 112 5.93 4.92 -20.39
C TYR A 112 4.71 4.50 -21.19
N HIS A 113 4.59 4.90 -22.48
CA HIS A 113 3.47 4.50 -23.34
C HIS A 113 3.43 2.99 -23.59
N LYS A 114 4.61 2.31 -23.67
CA LYS A 114 4.65 0.84 -23.76
C LYS A 114 4.13 0.17 -22.48
N ALA A 115 4.51 0.70 -21.33
CA ALA A 115 4.01 0.20 -20.05
C ALA A 115 2.51 0.43 -19.91
N ASP A 116 2.01 1.59 -20.29
CA ASP A 116 0.60 1.97 -20.29
C ASP A 116 -0.24 1.04 -21.17
N ALA A 117 0.18 0.78 -22.39
CA ALA A 117 -0.46 -0.17 -23.29
C ALA A 117 -0.50 -1.61 -22.73
N ALA A 118 0.56 -2.03 -22.02
CA ALA A 118 0.59 -3.34 -21.38
C ALA A 118 -0.37 -3.42 -20.19
N ILE A 119 -0.48 -2.35 -19.40
CA ILE A 119 -1.43 -2.23 -18.30
C ILE A 119 -2.87 -2.24 -18.81
N GLN A 120 -3.16 -1.51 -19.90
CA GLN A 120 -4.49 -1.50 -20.51
C GLN A 120 -4.91 -2.90 -20.95
N LYS A 121 -4.02 -3.67 -21.56
CA LYS A 121 -4.30 -5.08 -21.91
C LYS A 121 -4.63 -5.94 -20.70
N LEU A 122 -3.95 -5.71 -19.55
CA LEU A 122 -4.29 -6.42 -18.30
C LEU A 122 -5.68 -6.04 -17.80
N VAL A 123 -6.05 -4.76 -17.87
CA VAL A 123 -7.39 -4.29 -17.48
C VAL A 123 -8.45 -4.93 -18.37
N ASP A 124 -8.25 -4.96 -19.68
CA ASP A 124 -9.19 -5.56 -20.63
C ASP A 124 -9.37 -7.06 -20.38
N LEU A 125 -8.29 -7.78 -20.04
CA LEU A 125 -8.34 -9.20 -19.67
C LEU A 125 -9.07 -9.48 -18.34
N ILE A 126 -9.01 -8.55 -17.39
CA ILE A 126 -9.71 -8.67 -16.10
C ILE A 126 -11.19 -8.32 -16.25
N ALA A 127 -11.53 -7.43 -17.20
CA ALA A 127 -12.88 -6.98 -17.46
C ALA A 127 -13.67 -7.92 -18.41
N ALA A 128 -12.99 -8.82 -19.09
CA ALA A 128 -13.59 -9.82 -19.98
C ALA A 128 -14.10 -11.04 -19.21
#